data_89bfa724b58c5ac3072c22f16423b212
#
_entry.id   89bfa724b58c5ac3072c22f16423b212
#
_cell.length_a   1.000
_cell.length_b   1.000
_cell.length_c   1.000
_cell.angle_alpha   90.00
_cell.angle_beta   90.00
_cell.angle_gamma   90.00
#
_symmetry.space_group_name_H-M   'P 1'
#
loop_
_entity.id
_entity.type
_entity.pdbx_description
1 polymer ?
#
loop_
_entity_poly.entity_id
_entity_poly.type
_entity_poly.pdbx_seq_one_letter_code
_entity_poly.pdbx_strand_id
1 'polypeptide(L)'
;LARFLISLFATFLLIGFGAHSKNDTAAQEATQPLALNLDKVEWGPPGGGNGSPVGVRTARQGIDPETGGITYYAMFPAGSHFDTHWHTYDEHVVVVKGEVTIVLGDEATDLTVGSYVVIPGKLNHSWDVPAGGSEAVIVVRRVGPADFHFVQE
;
A
#
# COMPACT_ATOMS: atom_id res chain seq x y z
N LEU A 1 48.33 50.70 56.48
CA LEU A 1 47.11 49.99 56.31
C LEU A 1 46.80 49.86 54.77
N ALA A 2 47.23 48.74 54.19
CA ALA A 2 47.03 48.44 52.77
C ALA A 2 45.74 47.70 52.62
N ARG A 3 44.82 48.19 51.76
CA ARG A 3 43.61 47.50 51.35
C ARG A 3 43.87 46.83 49.98
N PHE A 4 43.87 45.50 49.98
CA PHE A 4 43.90 44.70 48.77
C PHE A 4 42.47 44.63 48.16
N LEU A 5 42.36 45.15 46.94
CA LEU A 5 41.17 44.95 46.11
C LEU A 5 41.41 43.70 45.29
N ILE A 6 40.60 42.67 45.57
CA ILE A 6 40.53 41.43 44.75
C ILE A 6 39.56 41.66 43.61
N SER A 7 40.11 41.75 42.42
CA SER A 7 39.28 41.80 41.18
C SER A 7 38.87 40.40 40.78
N LEU A 8 37.56 40.15 40.80
CA LEU A 8 36.97 38.85 40.40
C LEU A 8 36.74 38.90 38.89
N PHE A 9 37.57 38.20 38.11
CA PHE A 9 37.34 37.97 36.69
C PHE A 9 36.27 36.84 36.53
N ALA A 10 35.08 37.19 36.12
CA ALA A 10 34.06 36.23 35.71
C ALA A 10 34.35 35.76 34.30
N THR A 11 34.86 34.56 34.15
CA THR A 11 35.01 33.89 32.85
C THR A 11 33.65 33.36 32.39
N PHE A 12 33.07 34.02 31.40
CA PHE A 12 31.85 33.51 30.73
C PHE A 12 32.25 32.33 29.81
N LEU A 13 31.92 31.12 30.23
CA LEU A 13 32.06 29.91 29.40
C LEU A 13 30.86 29.85 28.44
N LEU A 14 31.07 30.23 27.17
CA LEU A 14 30.08 29.99 26.08
C LEU A 14 30.02 28.49 25.83
N ILE A 15 28.98 27.84 26.36
CA ILE A 15 28.63 26.49 25.96
C ILE A 15 27.92 26.60 24.62
N GLY A 16 28.66 26.38 23.54
CA GLY A 16 28.08 26.23 22.21
C GLY A 16 27.22 24.98 22.17
N PHE A 17 25.91 25.15 22.15
CA PHE A 17 24.96 24.07 21.77
C PHE A 17 25.16 23.78 20.28
N GLY A 18 26.03 22.83 19.98
CA GLY A 18 26.08 22.21 18.67
C GLY A 18 24.77 21.44 18.45
N ALA A 19 23.88 22.01 17.65
CA ALA A 19 22.72 21.27 17.14
C ALA A 19 23.29 20.14 16.27
N HIS A 20 23.40 18.92 16.82
CA HIS A 20 23.56 17.71 16.04
C HIS A 20 22.22 17.48 15.32
N SER A 21 22.16 17.91 14.07
CA SER A 21 21.17 17.41 13.13
C SER A 21 21.42 15.90 13.00
N LYS A 22 20.64 15.11 13.71
CA LYS A 22 20.54 13.70 13.44
C LYS A 22 19.85 13.59 12.07
N ASN A 23 20.65 13.47 11.03
CA ASN A 23 20.18 12.86 9.80
C ASN A 23 19.95 11.37 10.16
N ASP A 24 18.77 11.07 10.71
CA ASP A 24 18.23 9.74 10.72
C ASP A 24 17.83 9.42 9.26
N THR A 25 18.85 9.14 8.45
CA THR A 25 18.67 8.36 7.24
C THR A 25 18.33 6.97 7.79
N ALA A 26 17.04 6.69 7.95
CA ALA A 26 16.58 5.34 8.24
C ALA A 26 17.24 4.45 7.19
N ALA A 27 18.18 3.59 7.63
CA ALA A 27 18.80 2.64 6.73
C ALA A 27 17.65 1.82 6.14
N GLN A 28 17.45 1.94 4.83
CA GLN A 28 16.45 1.22 4.10
C GLN A 28 16.76 -0.27 4.27
N GLU A 29 15.87 -1.01 4.94
CA GLU A 29 16.06 -2.44 5.10
C GLU A 29 16.13 -3.09 3.72
N ALA A 30 17.20 -3.84 3.48
CA ALA A 30 17.36 -4.55 2.22
C ALA A 30 16.18 -5.51 2.03
N THR A 31 15.65 -5.56 0.80
CA THR A 31 14.59 -6.50 0.43
C THR A 31 15.05 -7.93 0.74
N GLN A 32 14.30 -8.65 1.58
CA GLN A 32 14.58 -10.04 1.90
C GLN A 32 14.03 -10.96 0.80
N PRO A 33 14.76 -12.03 0.44
CA PRO A 33 14.23 -13.03 -0.48
C PRO A 33 12.94 -13.65 0.06
N LEU A 34 11.91 -13.74 -0.78
CA LEU A 34 10.63 -14.37 -0.46
C LEU A 34 10.21 -15.32 -1.57
N ALA A 35 9.90 -16.57 -1.20
CA ALA A 35 9.24 -17.53 -2.07
C ALA A 35 8.05 -18.11 -1.31
N LEU A 36 6.84 -17.87 -1.81
CA LEU A 36 5.60 -18.21 -1.10
C LEU A 36 4.59 -18.83 -2.05
N ASN A 37 4.05 -19.99 -1.70
CA ASN A 37 2.90 -20.55 -2.39
C ASN A 37 1.59 -19.87 -1.91
N LEU A 38 0.60 -19.79 -2.79
CA LEU A 38 -0.67 -19.15 -2.48
C LEU A 38 -1.39 -19.80 -1.26
N ASP A 39 -1.26 -21.11 -1.07
CA ASP A 39 -1.83 -21.85 0.06
C ASP A 39 -1.12 -21.59 1.41
N LYS A 40 -0.01 -20.88 1.38
CA LYS A 40 0.77 -20.46 2.56
C LYS A 40 0.66 -18.96 2.86
N VAL A 41 -0.17 -18.25 2.10
CA VAL A 41 -0.39 -16.81 2.33
C VAL A 41 -1.09 -16.60 3.68
N GLU A 42 -0.54 -15.76 4.51
CA GLU A 42 -1.16 -15.32 5.77
C GLU A 42 -2.12 -14.17 5.49
N TRP A 43 -3.40 -14.50 5.47
CA TRP A 43 -4.45 -13.54 5.18
C TRP A 43 -4.80 -12.68 6.40
N GLY A 44 -4.95 -11.39 6.18
CA GLY A 44 -5.55 -10.49 7.15
C GLY A 44 -7.01 -10.86 7.47
N PRO A 45 -7.61 -10.24 8.48
CA PRO A 45 -9.01 -10.45 8.82
C PRO A 45 -9.93 -10.00 7.67
N PRO A 46 -11.15 -10.56 7.56
CA PRO A 46 -12.13 -10.08 6.59
C PRO A 46 -12.48 -8.61 6.89
N GLY A 47 -12.52 -7.81 5.84
CA GLY A 47 -12.82 -6.37 5.86
C GLY A 47 -13.91 -6.01 4.86
N GLY A 48 -13.86 -4.79 4.34
CA GLY A 48 -14.76 -4.28 3.32
C GLY A 48 -15.87 -3.37 3.87
N GLY A 49 -16.81 -3.01 3.00
CA GLY A 49 -17.82 -1.97 3.23
C GLY A 49 -17.39 -0.62 2.64
N ASN A 50 -18.33 0.33 2.57
CA ASN A 50 -18.11 1.65 1.97
C ASN A 50 -17.53 1.57 0.54
N GLY A 51 -18.14 0.74 -0.31
CA GLY A 51 -17.72 0.52 -1.70
C GLY A 51 -16.77 -0.67 -1.90
N SER A 52 -16.04 -1.10 -0.87
CA SER A 52 -15.21 -2.31 -0.94
C SER A 52 -16.02 -3.58 -0.68
N PRO A 53 -15.69 -4.71 -1.32
CA PRO A 53 -16.41 -5.98 -1.12
C PRO A 53 -16.41 -6.41 0.35
N VAL A 54 -17.59 -6.70 0.89
CA VAL A 54 -17.71 -7.22 2.25
C VAL A 54 -17.08 -8.61 2.32
N GLY A 55 -16.19 -8.83 3.30
CA GLY A 55 -15.45 -10.08 3.44
C GLY A 55 -14.13 -10.13 2.67
N VAL A 56 -13.75 -9.06 1.96
CA VAL A 56 -12.44 -8.97 1.29
C VAL A 56 -11.32 -9.19 2.30
N ARG A 57 -10.30 -9.92 1.88
CA ARG A 57 -9.07 -10.13 2.66
C ARG A 57 -7.86 -9.70 1.85
N THR A 58 -6.89 -9.15 2.51
CA THR A 58 -5.62 -8.77 1.87
C THR A 58 -4.44 -9.39 2.59
N ALA A 59 -3.35 -9.59 1.87
CA ALA A 59 -2.09 -10.06 2.42
C ALA A 59 -0.93 -9.33 1.75
N ARG A 60 -0.35 -8.34 2.44
CA ARG A 60 0.76 -7.56 1.91
C ARG A 60 2.02 -8.40 1.82
N GLN A 61 2.70 -8.36 0.67
CA GLN A 61 3.91 -9.12 0.38
C GLN A 61 5.16 -8.24 0.38
N GLY A 62 5.03 -6.96 0.11
CA GLY A 62 6.17 -6.05 0.08
C GLY A 62 5.77 -4.60 -0.16
N ILE A 63 6.76 -3.74 -0.01
CA ILE A 63 6.68 -2.33 -0.34
C ILE A 63 7.93 -1.96 -1.14
N ASP A 64 7.75 -1.21 -2.20
CA ASP A 64 8.83 -0.60 -2.96
C ASP A 64 9.32 0.63 -2.17
N PRO A 65 10.55 0.62 -1.69
CA PRO A 65 11.05 1.70 -0.83
C PRO A 65 11.28 3.02 -1.57
N GLU A 66 11.43 2.99 -2.89
CA GLU A 66 11.66 4.19 -3.69
C GLU A 66 10.33 4.90 -4.01
N THR A 67 9.29 4.13 -4.29
CA THR A 67 7.99 4.66 -4.74
C THR A 67 6.90 4.62 -3.67
N GLY A 68 7.08 3.82 -2.61
CA GLY A 68 6.03 3.52 -1.64
C GLY A 68 4.95 2.57 -2.17
N GLY A 69 5.13 2.07 -3.39
CA GLY A 69 4.22 1.12 -4.02
C GLY A 69 4.19 -0.21 -3.28
N ILE A 70 3.01 -0.77 -3.06
CA ILE A 70 2.83 -2.04 -2.37
C ILE A 70 2.54 -3.17 -3.34
N THR A 71 2.99 -4.38 -2.97
CA THR A 71 2.58 -5.63 -3.61
C THR A 71 1.77 -6.44 -2.59
N TYR A 72 0.60 -6.90 -2.97
CA TYR A 72 -0.28 -7.65 -2.08
C TYR A 72 -1.18 -8.62 -2.84
N TYR A 73 -1.66 -9.65 -2.14
CA TYR A 73 -2.79 -10.44 -2.59
C TYR A 73 -4.09 -9.80 -2.08
N ALA A 74 -5.13 -9.83 -2.91
CA ALA A 74 -6.50 -9.56 -2.49
C ALA A 74 -7.39 -10.75 -2.84
N MET A 75 -8.21 -11.18 -1.88
CA MET A 75 -9.18 -12.25 -2.01
C MET A 75 -10.58 -11.64 -1.91
N PHE A 76 -11.37 -11.84 -2.95
CA PHE A 76 -12.75 -11.39 -3.04
C PHE A 76 -13.70 -12.57 -2.89
N PRO A 77 -14.70 -12.51 -2.01
CA PRO A 77 -15.73 -13.56 -1.91
C PRO A 77 -16.51 -13.72 -3.21
N ALA A 78 -17.02 -14.95 -3.46
CA ALA A 78 -17.95 -15.18 -4.57
C ALA A 78 -19.19 -14.27 -4.46
N GLY A 79 -19.65 -13.73 -5.57
CA GLY A 79 -20.79 -12.82 -5.63
C GLY A 79 -20.53 -11.41 -5.09
N SER A 80 -19.29 -11.06 -4.80
CA SER A 80 -18.95 -9.71 -4.32
C SER A 80 -18.78 -8.73 -5.47
N HIS A 81 -19.05 -7.46 -5.17
CA HIS A 81 -18.86 -6.32 -6.05
C HIS A 81 -17.91 -5.31 -5.37
N PHE A 82 -17.03 -4.72 -6.15
CA PHE A 82 -16.21 -3.61 -5.74
C PHE A 82 -16.64 -2.39 -6.54
N ASP A 83 -17.19 -1.40 -5.84
CA ASP A 83 -17.79 -0.21 -6.44
C ASP A 83 -16.78 0.55 -7.31
N THR A 84 -17.28 1.34 -8.23
CA THR A 84 -16.47 2.15 -9.12
C THR A 84 -15.57 3.09 -8.32
N HIS A 85 -14.27 2.97 -8.56
CA HIS A 85 -13.25 3.76 -7.91
C HIS A 85 -12.05 4.00 -8.83
N TRP A 86 -11.12 4.83 -8.39
CA TRP A 86 -9.86 5.06 -9.06
C TRP A 86 -8.73 5.20 -8.04
N HIS A 87 -7.49 5.11 -8.51
CA HIS A 87 -6.26 5.28 -7.72
C HIS A 87 -5.41 6.40 -8.30
N THR A 88 -4.57 7.04 -7.49
CA THR A 88 -3.66 8.08 -7.97
C THR A 88 -2.61 7.52 -8.93
N TYR A 89 -2.11 6.32 -8.67
CA TYR A 89 -1.03 5.68 -9.41
C TYR A 89 -1.52 4.45 -10.18
N ASP A 90 -0.74 4.06 -11.19
CA ASP A 90 -1.00 2.85 -11.96
C ASP A 90 -1.01 1.60 -11.07
N GLU A 91 -1.81 0.64 -11.48
CA GLU A 91 -1.96 -0.64 -10.83
C GLU A 91 -1.76 -1.76 -11.85
N HIS A 92 -0.99 -2.76 -11.47
CA HIS A 92 -0.77 -3.98 -12.25
C HIS A 92 -1.36 -5.15 -11.51
N VAL A 93 -2.21 -5.92 -12.18
CA VAL A 93 -2.97 -7.01 -11.56
C VAL A 93 -2.80 -8.31 -12.34
N VAL A 94 -2.66 -9.41 -11.60
CA VAL A 94 -2.72 -10.77 -12.15
C VAL A 94 -3.79 -11.56 -11.41
N VAL A 95 -4.67 -12.23 -12.14
CA VAL A 95 -5.63 -13.17 -11.55
C VAL A 95 -4.90 -14.49 -11.27
N VAL A 96 -4.88 -14.93 -10.01
CA VAL A 96 -4.18 -16.16 -9.58
C VAL A 96 -5.11 -17.28 -9.12
N LYS A 97 -6.40 -16.97 -8.87
CA LYS A 97 -7.44 -17.94 -8.53
C LYS A 97 -8.81 -17.40 -8.91
N GLY A 98 -9.70 -18.30 -9.34
CA GLY A 98 -11.09 -17.95 -9.66
C GLY A 98 -11.24 -17.17 -10.94
N GLU A 99 -12.39 -16.54 -11.07
CA GLU A 99 -12.82 -15.72 -12.21
C GLU A 99 -13.32 -14.38 -11.68
N VAL A 100 -13.13 -13.32 -12.46
CA VAL A 100 -13.56 -11.98 -12.09
C VAL A 100 -13.81 -11.16 -13.35
N THR A 101 -14.84 -10.32 -13.33
CA THR A 101 -15.05 -9.31 -14.38
C THR A 101 -14.49 -7.99 -13.91
N ILE A 102 -13.69 -7.32 -14.74
CA ILE A 102 -13.28 -5.93 -14.53
C ILE A 102 -14.01 -5.02 -15.51
N VAL A 103 -14.41 -3.85 -15.04
CA VAL A 103 -14.86 -2.74 -15.90
C VAL A 103 -13.79 -1.65 -15.86
N LEU A 104 -13.19 -1.35 -16.99
CA LEU A 104 -12.22 -0.26 -17.18
C LEU A 104 -12.87 0.87 -17.97
N GLY A 105 -13.20 1.99 -17.30
CA GLY A 105 -14.06 3.01 -17.89
C GLY A 105 -15.44 2.41 -18.22
N ASP A 106 -15.74 2.26 -19.51
CA ASP A 106 -17.02 1.68 -19.98
C ASP A 106 -16.86 0.26 -20.55
N GLU A 107 -15.66 -0.33 -20.51
CA GLU A 107 -15.38 -1.63 -21.12
C GLU A 107 -15.29 -2.73 -20.05
N ALA A 108 -16.18 -3.73 -20.15
CA ALA A 108 -16.18 -4.91 -19.30
C ALA A 108 -15.37 -6.04 -19.93
N THR A 109 -14.53 -6.71 -19.13
CA THR A 109 -13.73 -7.86 -19.55
C THR A 109 -13.78 -8.96 -18.51
N ASP A 110 -14.14 -10.17 -18.91
CA ASP A 110 -14.08 -11.36 -18.07
C ASP A 110 -12.65 -11.90 -18.03
N LEU A 111 -12.15 -12.14 -16.84
CA LEU A 111 -10.78 -12.53 -16.55
C LEU A 111 -10.76 -13.88 -15.84
N THR A 112 -9.79 -14.71 -16.23
CA THR A 112 -9.51 -16.01 -15.62
C THR A 112 -8.09 -16.07 -15.10
N VAL A 113 -7.72 -17.17 -14.45
CA VAL A 113 -6.36 -17.38 -13.93
C VAL A 113 -5.30 -17.17 -15.02
N GLY A 114 -4.30 -16.35 -14.71
CA GLY A 114 -3.23 -15.95 -15.62
C GLY A 114 -3.50 -14.66 -16.40
N SER A 115 -4.72 -14.11 -16.34
CA SER A 115 -5.01 -12.80 -16.93
C SER A 115 -4.19 -11.71 -16.28
N TYR A 116 -3.72 -10.75 -17.09
CA TYR A 116 -2.95 -9.60 -16.67
C TYR A 116 -3.66 -8.31 -17.06
N VAL A 117 -3.74 -7.38 -16.11
CA VAL A 117 -4.41 -6.09 -16.29
C VAL A 117 -3.46 -4.96 -15.91
N VAL A 118 -3.50 -3.87 -16.68
CA VAL A 118 -2.89 -2.59 -16.33
C VAL A 118 -4.03 -1.59 -16.16
N ILE A 119 -4.12 -0.98 -14.98
CA ILE A 119 -5.09 0.05 -14.67
C ILE A 119 -4.32 1.37 -14.52
N PRO A 120 -4.40 2.26 -15.52
CA PRO A 120 -3.77 3.58 -15.42
C PRO A 120 -4.29 4.38 -14.23
N GLY A 121 -3.42 5.17 -13.63
CA GLY A 121 -3.83 6.10 -12.57
C GLY A 121 -4.99 6.99 -13.02
N LYS A 122 -5.95 7.22 -12.11
CA LYS A 122 -7.18 8.00 -12.31
C LYS A 122 -8.21 7.41 -13.29
N LEU A 123 -7.99 6.20 -13.79
CA LEU A 123 -9.02 5.50 -14.57
C LEU A 123 -10.06 4.89 -13.62
N ASN A 124 -11.33 5.25 -13.82
CA ASN A 124 -12.44 4.63 -13.12
C ASN A 124 -12.55 3.15 -13.48
N HIS A 125 -12.68 2.30 -12.47
CA HIS A 125 -12.83 0.86 -12.66
C HIS A 125 -13.63 0.24 -11.52
N SER A 126 -14.23 -0.90 -11.79
CA SER A 126 -14.95 -1.72 -10.81
C SER A 126 -14.69 -3.20 -11.06
N TRP A 127 -15.02 -4.05 -10.08
CA TRP A 127 -14.81 -5.49 -10.14
C TRP A 127 -16.05 -6.25 -9.70
N ASP A 128 -16.33 -7.36 -10.37
CA ASP A 128 -17.38 -8.29 -10.04
C ASP A 128 -16.86 -9.72 -9.97
N VAL A 129 -17.21 -10.44 -8.91
CA VAL A 129 -16.92 -11.88 -8.77
C VAL A 129 -18.21 -12.67 -8.98
N PRO A 130 -18.26 -13.65 -9.90
CA PRO A 130 -19.47 -14.43 -10.16
C PRO A 130 -20.00 -15.13 -8.91
N ALA A 131 -21.32 -15.01 -8.66
CA ALA A 131 -21.96 -15.59 -7.47
C ALA A 131 -21.97 -17.13 -7.48
N GLY A 132 -21.96 -17.76 -8.64
CA GLY A 132 -21.95 -19.22 -8.81
C GLY A 132 -20.57 -19.86 -8.78
N GLY A 133 -19.51 -19.05 -8.65
CA GLY A 133 -18.13 -19.49 -8.67
C GLY A 133 -17.51 -19.66 -7.29
N SER A 134 -16.19 -19.72 -7.27
CA SER A 134 -15.37 -19.65 -6.05
C SER A 134 -14.96 -18.20 -5.78
N GLU A 135 -14.35 -17.96 -4.63
CA GLU A 135 -13.61 -16.72 -4.38
C GLU A 135 -12.56 -16.44 -5.46
N ALA A 136 -12.36 -15.19 -5.80
CA ALA A 136 -11.30 -14.76 -6.69
C ALA A 136 -10.11 -14.23 -5.89
N VAL A 137 -8.89 -14.53 -6.36
CA VAL A 137 -7.66 -13.99 -5.80
C VAL A 137 -6.85 -13.33 -6.90
N ILE A 138 -6.44 -12.10 -6.62
CA ILE A 138 -5.55 -11.33 -7.49
C ILE A 138 -4.26 -10.98 -6.77
N VAL A 139 -3.17 -10.86 -7.52
CA VAL A 139 -1.95 -10.19 -7.10
C VAL A 139 -1.97 -8.78 -7.64
N VAL A 140 -1.76 -7.82 -6.79
CA VAL A 140 -1.74 -6.40 -7.11
C VAL A 140 -0.35 -5.83 -6.84
N ARG A 141 0.20 -5.08 -7.81
CA ARG A 141 1.36 -4.22 -7.61
C ARG A 141 0.99 -2.79 -7.92
N ARG A 142 1.13 -1.93 -6.94
CA ARG A 142 0.97 -0.47 -7.08
C ARG A 142 2.28 0.18 -7.46
N VAL A 143 2.24 1.16 -8.35
CA VAL A 143 3.43 1.93 -8.74
C VAL A 143 3.79 2.99 -7.69
N GLY A 144 2.81 3.43 -6.89
CA GLY A 144 2.99 4.38 -5.79
C GLY A 144 2.18 3.98 -4.55
N PRO A 145 2.09 4.86 -3.54
CA PRO A 145 1.32 4.61 -2.32
C PRO A 145 -0.12 4.23 -2.63
N ALA A 146 -0.66 3.27 -1.86
CA ALA A 146 -2.04 2.82 -2.05
C ALA A 146 -3.04 3.86 -1.56
N ASP A 147 -4.01 4.17 -2.40
CA ASP A 147 -5.16 5.00 -2.08
C ASP A 147 -6.41 4.46 -2.80
N PHE A 148 -7.59 4.93 -2.40
CA PHE A 148 -8.88 4.60 -3.00
C PHE A 148 -9.75 5.85 -3.05
N HIS A 149 -10.31 6.13 -4.22
CA HIS A 149 -11.21 7.25 -4.46
C HIS A 149 -12.49 6.73 -5.09
N PHE A 150 -13.49 6.48 -4.26
CA PHE A 150 -14.80 6.01 -4.74
C PHE A 150 -15.53 7.12 -5.49
N VAL A 151 -16.14 6.73 -6.61
CA VAL A 151 -17.00 7.61 -7.39
C VAL A 151 -18.37 7.62 -6.72
N GLN A 152 -18.85 8.80 -6.34
CA GLN A 152 -20.22 8.97 -5.83
C GLN A 152 -21.16 9.07 -7.03
N GLU A 153 -22.22 8.26 -7.04
CA GLU A 153 -23.32 8.37 -7.99
C GLU A 153 -24.17 9.63 -7.74
#